data_68d4af05a6fd322b99e2e857c5284820
#
_entry.id   68d4af05a6fd322b99e2e857c5284820
#
_cell.length_a   1.000
_cell.length_b   1.000
_cell.length_c   1.000
_cell.angle_alpha   90.00
_cell.angle_beta   90.00
_cell.angle_gamma   90.00
#
_symmetry.space_group_name_H-M   'P 1'
#
loop_
_entity.id
_entity.type
_entity.pdbx_description
1 polymer ?
#
loop_
_entity_poly.entity_id
_entity_poly.type
_entity_poly.pdbx_seq_one_letter_code
_entity_poly.pdbx_strand_id
1 'polypeptide(L)'
;MSLRARVPEEAVPLLAALAASPDPVFVTDRHNSIVFWNRSAERILGYSAEDVVGSSCAGVLQGCDVYGNRYCSETCPVTQMAVRNETVRHFDLRFRTKDRRTVTVDVSILNLAVRPPDHFLLVHVMRPSGRPDAPERPEEEPASPPRPPLSVVRDSPDARARKLTSREVEVIGMLAAGHTTPEIASRLHISTLTARNHIQNVLEKLEVHSKAEAVAFAFQKRLI
;
A
#
# COMPACT_ATOMS: atom_id res chain seq x y z
N MET A 1 -20.44 -2.22 -20.08
CA MET A 1 -19.50 -3.30 -20.52
C MET A 1 -19.52 -4.38 -19.45
N SER A 2 -19.87 -5.61 -19.81
CA SER A 2 -20.15 -6.70 -18.85
C SER A 2 -18.94 -7.07 -18.01
N LEU A 3 -19.14 -7.19 -16.68
CA LEU A 3 -18.15 -7.65 -15.66
C LEU A 3 -17.45 -8.98 -16.03
N ARG A 4 -18.10 -9.80 -16.87
CA ARG A 4 -17.59 -11.11 -17.30
C ARG A 4 -16.33 -11.07 -18.20
N ALA A 5 -16.01 -9.93 -18.82
CA ALA A 5 -14.92 -9.83 -19.80
C ALA A 5 -13.50 -9.71 -19.18
N ARG A 6 -13.37 -9.56 -17.85
CA ARG A 6 -12.08 -9.38 -17.18
C ARG A 6 -11.65 -10.52 -16.26
N VAL A 7 -12.52 -11.47 -15.99
CA VAL A 7 -12.24 -12.62 -15.13
C VAL A 7 -12.09 -13.86 -15.98
N PRO A 8 -10.93 -14.55 -15.94
CA PRO A 8 -10.74 -15.83 -16.61
C PRO A 8 -11.73 -16.89 -16.11
N GLU A 9 -12.25 -17.72 -17.01
CA GLU A 9 -13.25 -18.76 -16.67
C GLU A 9 -12.76 -19.70 -15.56
N GLU A 10 -11.49 -20.02 -15.54
CA GLU A 10 -10.86 -20.86 -14.52
C GLU A 10 -10.89 -20.25 -13.11
N ALA A 11 -10.99 -18.93 -12.98
CA ALA A 11 -11.08 -18.26 -11.69
C ALA A 11 -12.55 -18.17 -11.18
N VAL A 12 -13.54 -18.38 -12.02
CA VAL A 12 -14.97 -18.25 -11.66
C VAL A 12 -15.35 -19.12 -10.46
N PRO A 13 -14.97 -20.42 -10.36
CA PRO A 13 -15.32 -21.25 -9.21
C PRO A 13 -14.73 -20.72 -7.88
N LEU A 14 -13.48 -20.23 -7.92
CA LEU A 14 -12.85 -19.63 -6.76
C LEU A 14 -13.57 -18.34 -6.35
N LEU A 15 -13.88 -17.46 -7.29
CA LEU A 15 -14.59 -16.21 -6.98
C LEU A 15 -16.00 -16.48 -6.44
N ALA A 16 -16.68 -17.53 -6.91
CA ALA A 16 -17.97 -17.95 -6.36
C ALA A 16 -17.84 -18.43 -4.89
N ALA A 17 -16.77 -19.16 -4.56
CA ALA A 17 -16.48 -19.54 -3.18
C ALA A 17 -16.15 -18.33 -2.31
N LEU A 18 -15.37 -17.39 -2.82
CA LEU A 18 -14.99 -16.16 -2.11
C LEU A 18 -16.18 -15.20 -1.91
N ALA A 19 -17.20 -15.27 -2.77
CA ALA A 19 -18.43 -14.47 -2.61
C ALA A 19 -19.17 -14.81 -1.30
N ALA A 20 -19.12 -16.07 -0.88
CA ALA A 20 -19.73 -16.55 0.37
C ALA A 20 -18.82 -16.38 1.60
N SER A 21 -17.58 -15.91 1.44
CA SER A 21 -16.65 -15.74 2.56
C SER A 21 -17.17 -14.73 3.59
N PRO A 22 -17.11 -15.07 4.89
CA PRO A 22 -17.39 -14.11 5.96
C PRO A 22 -16.34 -13.01 6.04
N ASP A 23 -15.09 -13.30 5.62
CA ASP A 23 -14.02 -12.30 5.56
C ASP A 23 -14.24 -11.36 4.37
N PRO A 24 -13.93 -10.06 4.50
CA PRO A 24 -13.90 -9.12 3.38
C PRO A 24 -12.86 -9.56 2.35
N VAL A 25 -13.27 -9.68 1.09
CA VAL A 25 -12.39 -10.08 0.00
C VAL A 25 -12.60 -9.18 -1.20
N PHE A 26 -11.49 -8.74 -1.78
CA PHE A 26 -11.47 -8.19 -3.13
C PHE A 26 -10.35 -8.82 -3.96
N VAL A 27 -10.49 -8.75 -5.27
CA VAL A 27 -9.50 -9.29 -6.21
C VAL A 27 -9.14 -8.23 -7.20
N THR A 28 -7.85 -8.11 -7.50
CA THR A 28 -7.33 -7.23 -8.54
C THR A 28 -6.67 -8.03 -9.65
N ASP A 29 -6.68 -7.45 -10.84
CA ASP A 29 -5.87 -7.92 -11.95
C ASP A 29 -4.42 -7.39 -11.86
N ARG A 30 -3.59 -7.77 -12.84
CA ARG A 30 -2.19 -7.33 -12.95
C ARG A 30 -2.02 -5.80 -13.10
N HIS A 31 -3.08 -5.08 -13.45
CA HIS A 31 -3.11 -3.62 -13.60
C HIS A 31 -3.65 -2.90 -12.37
N ASN A 32 -3.81 -3.62 -11.24
CA ASN A 32 -4.41 -3.12 -10.01
C ASN A 32 -5.88 -2.68 -10.15
N SER A 33 -6.58 -3.12 -11.21
CA SER A 33 -8.01 -2.92 -11.35
C SER A 33 -8.77 -3.93 -10.52
N ILE A 34 -9.76 -3.48 -9.75
CA ILE A 34 -10.63 -4.35 -8.97
C ILE A 34 -11.53 -5.14 -9.94
N VAL A 35 -11.46 -6.46 -9.88
CA VAL A 35 -12.27 -7.36 -10.73
C VAL A 35 -13.32 -8.13 -9.94
N PHE A 36 -13.21 -8.16 -8.62
CA PHE A 36 -14.15 -8.81 -7.73
C PHE A 36 -14.19 -8.11 -6.37
N TRP A 37 -15.38 -8.10 -5.76
CA TRP A 37 -15.65 -7.47 -4.47
C TRP A 37 -16.78 -8.23 -3.79
N ASN A 38 -16.57 -8.80 -2.60
CA ASN A 38 -17.60 -9.57 -1.93
C ASN A 38 -18.45 -8.69 -1.00
N ARG A 39 -19.59 -9.27 -0.56
CA ARG A 39 -20.53 -8.59 0.32
C ARG A 39 -19.95 -8.21 1.68
N SER A 40 -18.94 -8.95 2.17
CA SER A 40 -18.26 -8.62 3.42
C SER A 40 -17.38 -7.39 3.28
N ALA A 41 -16.73 -7.21 2.12
CA ALA A 41 -15.98 -6.00 1.79
C ALA A 41 -16.92 -4.78 1.66
N GLU A 42 -18.12 -4.97 1.07
CA GLU A 42 -19.13 -3.90 1.01
C GLU A 42 -19.53 -3.41 2.42
N ARG A 43 -19.78 -4.35 3.35
CA ARG A 43 -20.18 -4.02 4.72
C ARG A 43 -19.12 -3.25 5.50
N ILE A 44 -17.84 -3.59 5.32
CA ILE A 44 -16.75 -2.99 6.09
C ILE A 44 -16.27 -1.68 5.49
N LEU A 45 -16.16 -1.63 4.16
CA LEU A 45 -15.58 -0.48 3.45
C LEU A 45 -16.65 0.50 2.93
N GLY A 46 -17.92 0.07 2.92
CA GLY A 46 -19.04 0.92 2.53
C GLY A 46 -19.22 1.15 1.03
N TYR A 47 -18.34 0.62 0.18
CA TYR A 47 -18.47 0.69 -1.27
C TYR A 47 -19.23 -0.53 -1.77
N SER A 48 -20.17 -0.37 -2.69
CA SER A 48 -20.79 -1.50 -3.40
C SER A 48 -19.85 -2.05 -4.48
N ALA A 49 -20.02 -3.31 -4.86
CA ALA A 49 -19.27 -3.90 -5.98
C ALA A 49 -19.43 -3.09 -7.28
N GLU A 50 -20.62 -2.55 -7.50
CA GLU A 50 -20.92 -1.72 -8.68
C GLU A 50 -20.13 -0.41 -8.71
N ASP A 51 -19.86 0.18 -7.54
CA ASP A 51 -19.09 1.42 -7.40
C ASP A 51 -17.59 1.21 -7.74
N VAL A 52 -17.04 0.02 -7.43
CA VAL A 52 -15.58 -0.16 -7.39
C VAL A 52 -15.01 -1.11 -8.43
N VAL A 53 -15.82 -2.06 -8.94
CA VAL A 53 -15.31 -3.00 -9.94
C VAL A 53 -14.98 -2.28 -11.24
N GLY A 54 -13.77 -2.51 -11.73
CA GLY A 54 -13.19 -1.81 -12.87
C GLY A 54 -12.38 -0.57 -12.51
N SER A 55 -12.41 -0.14 -11.25
CA SER A 55 -11.62 1.00 -10.76
C SER A 55 -10.26 0.55 -10.23
N SER A 56 -9.31 1.48 -10.17
CA SER A 56 -8.01 1.25 -9.53
C SER A 56 -8.18 1.04 -8.03
N CYS A 57 -7.62 -0.03 -7.47
CA CYS A 57 -7.67 -0.29 -6.03
C CYS A 57 -6.98 0.82 -5.22
N ALA A 58 -5.90 1.40 -5.73
CA ALA A 58 -5.20 2.51 -5.09
C ALA A 58 -6.07 3.78 -5.02
N GLY A 59 -6.88 4.04 -6.06
CA GLY A 59 -7.79 5.19 -6.09
C GLY A 59 -8.96 5.03 -5.13
N VAL A 60 -9.52 3.81 -5.01
CA VAL A 60 -10.66 3.52 -4.15
C VAL A 60 -10.26 3.44 -2.68
N LEU A 61 -9.27 2.61 -2.36
CA LEU A 61 -8.94 2.24 -0.98
C LEU A 61 -8.01 3.22 -0.29
N GLN A 62 -7.17 3.93 -1.05
CA GLN A 62 -6.21 4.91 -0.54
C GLN A 62 -5.41 4.41 0.67
N GLY A 63 -5.04 3.13 0.63
CA GLY A 63 -4.45 2.43 1.77
C GLY A 63 -3.17 3.07 2.27
N CYS A 64 -3.09 3.20 3.59
CA CYS A 64 -1.90 3.64 4.32
C CYS A 64 -1.41 2.53 5.23
N ASP A 65 -0.14 2.56 5.60
CA ASP A 65 0.36 1.72 6.68
C ASP A 65 -0.16 2.21 8.04
N VAL A 66 0.14 1.46 9.10
CA VAL A 66 -0.29 1.80 10.47
C VAL A 66 0.28 3.12 10.99
N TYR A 67 1.26 3.69 10.29
CA TYR A 67 1.89 4.98 10.62
C TYR A 67 1.34 6.14 9.78
N GLY A 68 0.39 5.86 8.86
CA GLY A 68 -0.22 6.86 7.99
C GLY A 68 0.55 7.15 6.71
N ASN A 69 1.62 6.40 6.38
CA ASN A 69 2.29 6.56 5.10
C ASN A 69 1.46 5.89 4.01
N ARG A 70 1.34 6.54 2.87
CA ARG A 70 0.61 5.99 1.73
C ARG A 70 1.26 4.69 1.26
N TYR A 71 0.49 3.62 1.27
CA TYR A 71 0.92 2.29 0.83
C TYR A 71 0.42 1.99 -0.58
N CYS A 72 -0.86 2.29 -0.85
CA CYS A 72 -1.48 2.05 -2.14
C CYS A 72 -1.08 3.14 -3.14
N SER A 73 -0.47 2.73 -4.23
CA SER A 73 -0.04 3.58 -5.35
C SER A 73 -0.26 2.86 -6.68
N GLU A 74 -0.11 3.57 -7.79
CA GLU A 74 -0.15 2.97 -9.13
C GLU A 74 0.95 1.92 -9.32
N THR A 75 2.12 2.14 -8.71
CA THR A 75 3.22 1.18 -8.65
C THR A 75 3.10 0.30 -7.40
N CYS A 76 2.03 -0.51 -7.33
CA CYS A 76 1.73 -1.34 -6.18
C CYS A 76 2.88 -2.30 -5.83
N PRO A 77 3.45 -2.26 -4.60
CA PRO A 77 4.52 -3.17 -4.20
C PRO A 77 4.08 -4.64 -4.22
N VAL A 78 2.83 -4.92 -3.88
CA VAL A 78 2.26 -6.29 -3.89
C VAL A 78 2.25 -6.85 -5.32
N THR A 79 1.83 -6.04 -6.30
CA THR A 79 1.84 -6.43 -7.72
C THR A 79 3.26 -6.67 -8.22
N GLN A 80 4.21 -5.82 -7.84
CA GLN A 80 5.62 -6.03 -8.21
C GLN A 80 6.20 -7.32 -7.62
N MET A 81 5.86 -7.66 -6.36
CA MET A 81 6.26 -8.92 -5.75
C MET A 81 5.61 -10.11 -6.46
N ALA A 82 4.33 -10.02 -6.80
CA ALA A 82 3.63 -11.06 -7.54
C ALA A 82 4.24 -11.32 -8.93
N VAL A 83 4.61 -10.27 -9.66
CA VAL A 83 5.33 -10.39 -10.95
C VAL A 83 6.67 -11.13 -10.80
N ARG A 84 7.35 -10.95 -9.67
CA ARG A 84 8.62 -11.64 -9.37
C ARG A 84 8.42 -13.02 -8.74
N ASN A 85 7.16 -13.47 -8.62
CA ASN A 85 6.79 -14.70 -7.94
C ASN A 85 7.29 -14.75 -6.46
N GLU A 86 7.37 -13.58 -5.82
CA GLU A 86 7.75 -13.45 -4.41
C GLU A 86 6.51 -13.64 -3.54
N THR A 87 6.68 -14.36 -2.42
CA THR A 87 5.59 -14.55 -1.45
C THR A 87 5.33 -13.26 -0.69
N VAL A 88 4.09 -12.79 -0.73
CA VAL A 88 3.63 -11.66 0.08
C VAL A 88 3.12 -12.19 1.42
N ARG A 89 3.78 -11.80 2.53
CA ARG A 89 3.28 -12.12 3.88
C ARG A 89 2.11 -11.20 4.20
N HIS A 90 1.27 -11.60 5.17
CA HIS A 90 0.22 -10.73 5.71
C HIS A 90 0.81 -9.46 6.34
N PHE A 91 0.07 -8.37 6.28
CA PHE A 91 0.48 -7.06 6.80
C PHE A 91 -0.74 -6.21 7.13
N ASP A 92 -0.59 -5.30 8.09
CA ASP A 92 -1.64 -4.37 8.47
C ASP A 92 -1.72 -3.18 7.52
N LEU A 93 -2.93 -2.84 7.07
CA LEU A 93 -3.23 -1.62 6.32
C LEU A 93 -4.41 -0.88 6.96
N ARG A 94 -4.39 0.42 6.77
CA ARG A 94 -5.50 1.31 7.08
C ARG A 94 -6.15 1.73 5.78
N PHE A 95 -7.41 1.38 5.60
CA PHE A 95 -8.21 1.78 4.44
C PHE A 95 -9.19 2.87 4.81
N ARG A 96 -9.46 3.75 3.84
CA ARG A 96 -10.50 4.75 3.95
C ARG A 96 -11.82 4.16 3.47
N THR A 97 -12.85 4.22 4.30
CA THR A 97 -14.19 3.80 3.97
C THR A 97 -14.93 4.86 3.14
N LYS A 98 -16.05 4.51 2.50
CA LYS A 98 -16.87 5.43 1.71
C LYS A 98 -17.38 6.63 2.55
N ASP A 99 -17.68 6.40 3.82
CA ASP A 99 -18.09 7.42 4.79
C ASP A 99 -16.90 8.12 5.48
N ARG A 100 -15.70 8.02 4.88
CA ARG A 100 -14.47 8.67 5.31
C ARG A 100 -13.90 8.22 6.66
N ARG A 101 -14.43 7.19 7.28
CA ARG A 101 -13.81 6.56 8.43
C ARG A 101 -12.57 5.76 8.01
N THR A 102 -11.72 5.46 8.97
CA THR A 102 -10.56 4.59 8.76
C THR A 102 -10.85 3.23 9.38
N VAL A 103 -10.48 2.17 8.69
CA VAL A 103 -10.53 0.80 9.20
C VAL A 103 -9.14 0.17 9.08
N THR A 104 -8.64 -0.37 10.18
CA THR A 104 -7.38 -1.12 10.18
C THR A 104 -7.67 -2.60 9.96
N VAL A 105 -7.02 -3.19 8.97
CA VAL A 105 -7.18 -4.58 8.59
C VAL A 105 -5.82 -5.28 8.45
N ASP A 106 -5.75 -6.53 8.85
CA ASP A 106 -4.71 -7.46 8.42
C ASP A 106 -5.05 -7.97 7.03
N VAL A 107 -4.13 -7.86 6.09
CA VAL A 107 -4.33 -8.26 4.70
C VAL A 107 -3.45 -9.45 4.36
N SER A 108 -4.06 -10.54 3.94
CA SER A 108 -3.39 -11.69 3.35
C SER A 108 -3.57 -11.69 1.84
N ILE A 109 -2.49 -11.97 1.11
CA ILE A 109 -2.48 -11.97 -0.35
C ILE A 109 -2.28 -13.39 -0.88
N LEU A 110 -3.16 -13.78 -1.81
CA LEU A 110 -3.00 -15.00 -2.60
C LEU A 110 -2.76 -14.61 -4.05
N ASN A 111 -1.65 -15.08 -4.61
CA ASN A 111 -1.35 -14.89 -6.03
C ASN A 111 -1.91 -16.10 -6.79
N LEU A 112 -2.89 -15.84 -7.65
CA LEU A 112 -3.52 -16.84 -8.50
C LEU A 112 -3.03 -16.66 -9.93
N ALA A 113 -2.17 -17.57 -10.37
CA ALA A 113 -1.78 -17.65 -11.77
C ALA A 113 -2.99 -18.08 -12.62
N VAL A 114 -3.24 -17.36 -13.71
CA VAL A 114 -4.33 -17.65 -14.65
C VAL A 114 -3.80 -17.65 -16.08
N ARG A 115 -4.51 -18.28 -17.01
CA ARG A 115 -4.11 -18.28 -18.42
C ARG A 115 -4.62 -17.03 -19.14
N PRO A 116 -3.88 -16.48 -20.13
CA PRO A 116 -2.57 -16.91 -20.63
C PRO A 116 -1.43 -16.67 -19.61
N PRO A 117 -0.25 -17.32 -19.78
CA PRO A 117 0.92 -17.07 -18.94
C PRO A 117 1.20 -15.57 -18.94
N ASP A 118 1.66 -15.02 -17.85
CA ASP A 118 1.80 -13.57 -17.54
C ASP A 118 0.53 -12.87 -17.03
N HIS A 119 -0.59 -13.58 -16.90
CA HIS A 119 -1.76 -13.08 -16.21
C HIS A 119 -1.81 -13.68 -14.81
N PHE A 120 -2.22 -12.86 -13.84
CA PHE A 120 -2.48 -13.29 -12.48
C PHE A 120 -3.59 -12.45 -11.87
N LEU A 121 -4.22 -13.00 -10.86
CA LEU A 121 -5.16 -12.32 -10.00
C LEU A 121 -4.59 -12.27 -8.59
N LEU A 122 -4.69 -11.13 -7.92
CA LEU A 122 -4.33 -10.97 -6.53
C LEU A 122 -5.59 -10.97 -5.68
N VAL A 123 -5.76 -12.02 -4.90
CA VAL A 123 -6.86 -12.14 -3.95
C VAL A 123 -6.42 -11.52 -2.63
N HIS A 124 -7.10 -10.46 -2.22
CA HIS A 124 -6.87 -9.76 -0.96
C HIS A 124 -7.93 -10.21 0.04
N VAL A 125 -7.51 -10.99 1.04
CA VAL A 125 -8.37 -11.38 2.17
C VAL A 125 -8.05 -10.46 3.33
N MET A 126 -9.06 -9.76 3.83
CA MET A 126 -8.89 -8.79 4.90
C MET A 126 -9.53 -9.31 6.18
N ARG A 127 -8.93 -9.01 7.32
CA ARG A 127 -9.51 -9.23 8.63
C ARG A 127 -9.41 -7.97 9.45
N PRO A 128 -10.52 -7.49 10.04
CA PRO A 128 -10.43 -6.35 10.96
C PRO A 128 -9.39 -6.65 12.04
N SER A 129 -8.35 -5.82 12.13
CA SER A 129 -7.40 -5.96 13.22
C SER A 129 -8.04 -5.33 14.45
N GLY A 130 -8.10 -6.08 15.56
CA GLY A 130 -8.61 -5.55 16.84
C GLY A 130 -7.68 -4.54 17.51
N ARG A 131 -6.70 -4.01 16.78
CA ARG A 131 -5.84 -2.93 17.26
C ARG A 131 -6.65 -1.64 17.29
N PRO A 132 -6.70 -0.90 18.43
CA PRO A 132 -7.34 0.39 18.47
C PRO A 132 -6.71 1.28 17.41
N ASP A 133 -7.56 1.99 16.66
CA ASP A 133 -7.11 2.99 15.72
C ASP A 133 -6.22 3.99 16.48
N ALA A 134 -5.00 4.19 15.98
CA ALA A 134 -4.19 5.29 16.48
C ALA A 134 -4.98 6.59 16.28
N PRO A 135 -4.95 7.54 17.25
CA PRO A 135 -5.74 8.75 17.14
C PRO A 135 -5.49 9.42 15.80
N GLU A 136 -6.57 9.66 15.09
CA GLU A 136 -6.53 10.42 13.84
C GLU A 136 -5.82 11.74 14.14
N ARG A 137 -4.72 12.00 13.45
CA ARG A 137 -4.24 13.38 13.40
C ARG A 137 -5.36 14.19 12.79
N PRO A 138 -5.78 15.31 13.41
CA PRO A 138 -6.75 16.19 12.79
C PRO A 138 -6.27 16.47 11.36
N GLU A 139 -7.12 16.19 10.39
CA GLU A 139 -6.88 16.64 9.02
C GLU A 139 -6.81 18.16 9.08
N GLU A 140 -5.62 18.73 9.06
CA GLU A 140 -5.47 20.11 8.66
C GLU A 140 -5.94 20.17 7.20
N GLU A 141 -7.10 20.73 7.04
CA GLU A 141 -7.73 21.02 5.76
C GLU A 141 -6.72 21.81 4.90
N PRO A 142 -6.26 21.29 3.76
CA PRO A 142 -5.42 22.11 2.90
C PRO A 142 -6.33 23.05 2.14
N ALA A 143 -6.61 24.20 2.73
CA ALA A 143 -6.97 25.37 1.96
C ALA A 143 -5.74 25.79 1.15
N SER A 144 -5.55 25.20 -0.02
CA SER A 144 -4.53 25.66 -0.97
C SER A 144 -5.19 25.97 -2.30
N PRO A 145 -4.99 27.17 -2.81
CA PRO A 145 -5.47 27.58 -4.13
C PRO A 145 -4.80 26.74 -5.24
N PRO A 146 -5.39 26.68 -6.44
CA PRO A 146 -4.88 25.87 -7.54
C PRO A 146 -3.46 26.30 -7.92
N ARG A 147 -2.53 25.36 -7.88
CA ARG A 147 -1.15 25.56 -8.29
C ARG A 147 -1.05 25.77 -9.80
N PRO A 148 -0.26 26.74 -10.24
CA PRO A 148 0.11 26.88 -11.65
C PRO A 148 1.03 25.71 -12.09
N PRO A 149 1.16 25.43 -13.40
CA PRO A 149 1.87 24.27 -13.91
C PRO A 149 3.34 24.28 -13.50
N LEU A 150 3.80 23.13 -13.03
CA LEU A 150 5.11 22.87 -12.45
C LEU A 150 6.24 23.14 -13.45
N SER A 151 6.95 24.21 -13.21
CA SER A 151 8.38 24.27 -13.54
C SER A 151 9.10 23.32 -12.55
N VAL A 152 9.92 22.42 -13.06
CA VAL A 152 10.71 21.48 -12.26
C VAL A 152 11.75 22.26 -11.45
N VAL A 153 11.33 22.80 -10.32
CA VAL A 153 12.26 23.28 -9.29
C VAL A 153 12.67 22.07 -8.49
N ARG A 154 13.90 21.60 -8.68
CA ARG A 154 14.51 20.60 -7.80
C ARG A 154 14.53 21.19 -6.39
N ASP A 155 13.76 20.58 -5.49
CA ASP A 155 13.74 20.99 -4.09
C ASP A 155 15.17 21.02 -3.52
N SER A 156 15.46 22.03 -2.71
CA SER A 156 16.76 22.11 -2.04
C SER A 156 16.95 20.88 -1.13
N PRO A 157 18.18 20.40 -0.92
CA PRO A 157 18.45 19.25 -0.04
C PRO A 157 17.86 19.40 1.37
N ASP A 158 17.74 20.61 1.88
CA ASP A 158 17.14 20.88 3.19
C ASP A 158 15.60 20.75 3.18
N ALA A 159 14.95 21.08 2.06
CA ALA A 159 13.52 20.87 1.89
C ALA A 159 13.17 19.37 1.82
N ARG A 160 14.03 18.53 1.22
CA ARG A 160 13.85 17.08 1.17
C ARG A 160 13.96 16.44 2.56
N ALA A 161 14.95 16.85 3.37
CA ALA A 161 15.13 16.39 4.74
C ALA A 161 13.89 16.66 5.61
N ARG A 162 13.25 17.82 5.43
CA ARG A 162 12.02 18.19 6.15
C ARG A 162 10.79 17.38 5.76
N LYS A 163 10.81 16.67 4.64
CA LYS A 163 9.70 15.80 4.19
C LYS A 163 9.70 14.44 4.88
N LEU A 164 10.75 14.10 5.62
CA LEU A 164 10.83 12.83 6.32
C LEU A 164 9.98 12.84 7.58
N THR A 165 9.25 11.76 7.78
CA THR A 165 8.55 11.50 9.06
C THR A 165 9.53 11.01 10.12
N SER A 166 9.19 11.12 11.39
CA SER A 166 10.00 10.58 12.51
C SER A 166 10.33 9.09 12.30
N ARG A 167 9.41 8.33 11.73
CA ARG A 167 9.60 6.90 11.44
C ARG A 167 10.59 6.65 10.32
N GLU A 168 10.60 7.45 9.29
CA GLU A 168 11.57 7.36 8.20
C GLU A 168 12.98 7.76 8.66
N VAL A 169 13.09 8.73 9.56
CA VAL A 169 14.37 9.08 10.21
C VAL A 169 14.89 7.89 11.05
N GLU A 170 14.01 7.23 11.81
CA GLU A 170 14.37 6.04 12.58
C GLU A 170 14.87 4.90 11.67
N VAL A 171 14.19 4.67 10.54
CA VAL A 171 14.60 3.67 9.55
C VAL A 171 15.96 4.02 8.94
N ILE A 172 16.23 5.29 8.64
CA ILE A 172 17.57 5.72 8.15
C ILE A 172 18.63 5.47 9.22
N GLY A 173 18.36 5.78 10.49
CA GLY A 173 19.26 5.52 11.59
C GLY A 173 19.63 4.03 11.72
N MET A 174 18.64 3.15 11.55
CA MET A 174 18.90 1.70 11.54
C MET A 174 19.70 1.25 10.30
N LEU A 175 19.43 1.84 9.12
CA LEU A 175 20.25 1.58 7.92
C LEU A 175 21.69 2.03 8.13
N ALA A 176 21.91 3.17 8.77
CA ALA A 176 23.23 3.67 9.10
C ALA A 176 23.97 2.78 10.12
N ALA A 177 23.24 2.16 11.04
CA ALA A 177 23.75 1.16 11.96
C ALA A 177 24.02 -0.21 11.29
N GLY A 178 23.78 -0.35 9.99
CA GLY A 178 24.03 -1.57 9.22
C GLY A 178 22.95 -2.63 9.30
N HIS A 179 21.78 -2.31 9.86
CA HIS A 179 20.69 -3.29 9.95
C HIS A 179 20.09 -3.62 8.56
N THR A 180 19.86 -4.90 8.36
CA THR A 180 19.16 -5.41 7.18
C THR A 180 17.65 -5.11 7.25
N THR A 181 16.96 -5.13 6.12
CA THR A 181 15.51 -4.90 6.09
C THR A 181 14.70 -5.84 7.00
N PRO A 182 15.02 -7.15 7.12
CA PRO A 182 14.37 -8.03 8.09
C PRO A 182 14.64 -7.64 9.55
N GLU A 183 15.85 -7.21 9.88
CA GLU A 183 16.20 -6.76 11.24
C GLU A 183 15.49 -5.46 11.60
N ILE A 184 15.40 -4.51 10.65
CA ILE A 184 14.60 -3.29 10.81
C ILE A 184 13.14 -3.66 11.07
N ALA A 185 12.57 -4.56 10.27
CA ALA A 185 11.21 -5.02 10.44
C ALA A 185 10.96 -5.61 11.83
N SER A 186 11.88 -6.48 12.29
CA SER A 186 11.82 -7.10 13.62
C SER A 186 11.87 -6.07 14.74
N ARG A 187 12.84 -5.13 14.69
CA ARG A 187 13.02 -4.09 15.71
C ARG A 187 11.85 -3.13 15.80
N LEU A 188 11.24 -2.85 14.66
CA LEU A 188 10.12 -1.94 14.54
C LEU A 188 8.76 -2.63 14.74
N HIS A 189 8.75 -3.95 14.97
CA HIS A 189 7.57 -4.80 15.11
C HIS A 189 6.60 -4.68 13.93
N ILE A 190 7.15 -4.59 12.69
CA ILE A 190 6.41 -4.49 11.44
C ILE A 190 6.78 -5.63 10.48
N SER A 191 6.00 -5.80 9.41
CA SER A 191 6.37 -6.75 8.36
C SER A 191 7.62 -6.29 7.59
N THR A 192 8.37 -7.25 7.04
CA THR A 192 9.53 -6.93 6.17
C THR A 192 9.10 -6.09 4.96
N LEU A 193 7.87 -6.30 4.47
CA LEU A 193 7.30 -5.53 3.38
C LEU A 193 7.06 -4.08 3.81
N THR A 194 6.50 -3.84 4.99
CA THR A 194 6.33 -2.49 5.55
C THR A 194 7.67 -1.79 5.71
N ALA A 195 8.71 -2.50 6.19
CA ALA A 195 10.05 -1.95 6.30
C ALA A 195 10.64 -1.58 4.93
N ARG A 196 10.42 -2.40 3.88
CA ARG A 196 10.82 -2.06 2.49
C ARG A 196 10.15 -0.79 2.02
N ASN A 197 8.87 -0.63 2.31
CA ASN A 197 8.12 0.56 1.90
C ASN A 197 8.64 1.82 2.59
N HIS A 198 8.93 1.76 3.89
CA HIS A 198 9.58 2.88 4.56
C HIS A 198 10.90 3.25 3.91
N ILE A 199 11.72 2.25 3.58
CA ILE A 199 12.99 2.48 2.88
C ILE A 199 12.73 3.13 1.52
N GLN A 200 11.77 2.60 0.74
CA GLN A 200 11.45 3.14 -0.57
C GLN A 200 10.95 4.59 -0.49
N ASN A 201 10.04 4.88 0.45
CA ASN A 201 9.55 6.23 0.68
C ASN A 201 10.68 7.21 1.06
N VAL A 202 11.64 6.74 1.86
CA VAL A 202 12.86 7.52 2.17
C VAL A 202 13.63 7.84 0.90
N LEU A 203 13.91 6.85 0.05
CA LEU A 203 14.66 7.05 -1.20
C LEU A 203 13.95 8.06 -2.11
N GLU A 204 12.63 7.93 -2.26
CA GLU A 204 11.81 8.83 -3.07
C GLU A 204 11.78 10.25 -2.53
N LYS A 205 11.56 10.43 -1.21
CA LYS A 205 11.53 11.76 -0.57
C LYS A 205 12.88 12.47 -0.60
N LEU A 206 13.96 11.71 -0.49
CA LEU A 206 15.32 12.24 -0.57
C LEU A 206 15.81 12.38 -2.02
N GLU A 207 15.08 11.84 -2.99
CA GLU A 207 15.45 11.77 -4.42
C GLU A 207 16.83 11.11 -4.62
N VAL A 208 17.06 9.99 -3.92
CA VAL A 208 18.27 9.17 -4.00
C VAL A 208 17.94 7.77 -4.50
N HIS A 209 18.94 7.07 -5.06
CA HIS A 209 18.73 5.81 -5.76
C HIS A 209 19.21 4.57 -4.97
N SER A 210 19.84 4.78 -3.83
CA SER A 210 20.36 3.69 -3.00
C SER A 210 20.28 3.98 -1.50
N LYS A 211 20.22 2.90 -0.70
CA LYS A 211 20.27 3.00 0.77
C LYS A 211 21.54 3.71 1.25
N ALA A 212 22.68 3.44 0.60
CA ALA A 212 23.93 4.09 0.92
C ALA A 212 23.89 5.60 0.69
N GLU A 213 23.29 6.05 -0.41
CA GLU A 213 23.08 7.47 -0.69
C GLU A 213 22.14 8.11 0.34
N ALA A 214 21.06 7.40 0.75
CA ALA A 214 20.15 7.89 1.77
C ALA A 214 20.86 8.09 3.12
N VAL A 215 21.71 7.14 3.53
CA VAL A 215 22.52 7.24 4.74
C VAL A 215 23.53 8.39 4.64
N ALA A 216 24.25 8.50 3.51
CA ALA A 216 25.19 9.59 3.29
C ALA A 216 24.52 10.97 3.34
N PHE A 217 23.34 11.09 2.72
CA PHE A 217 22.52 12.30 2.77
C PHE A 217 22.10 12.64 4.21
N ALA A 218 21.65 11.64 4.98
CA ALA A 218 21.21 11.84 6.36
C ALA A 218 22.37 12.32 7.26
N PHE A 219 23.57 11.78 7.10
CA PHE A 219 24.77 12.28 7.78
C PHE A 219 25.10 13.71 7.39
N GLN A 220 25.11 14.03 6.10
CA GLN A 220 25.40 15.40 5.62
C GLN A 220 24.41 16.44 6.18
N LYS A 221 23.15 16.03 6.39
CA LYS A 221 22.09 16.91 6.89
C LYS A 221 21.87 16.81 8.40
N ARG A 222 22.71 16.07 9.11
CA ARG A 222 22.65 15.87 10.58
C ARG A 222 21.26 15.38 11.05
N LEU A 223 20.65 14.48 10.26
CA LEU A 223 19.39 13.84 10.60
C LEU A 223 19.58 12.65 11.54
N ILE A 224 20.76 12.09 11.53
CA ILE A 224 21.24 10.98 12.35
C ILE A 224 22.67 11.23 12.82
#